data_f153ce31e944c6a8c8ca45514f2b56ab
#
_entry.id   f153ce31e944c6a8c8ca45514f2b56ab
#
_cell.length_a   1.000
_cell.length_b   1.000
_cell.length_c   1.000
_cell.angle_alpha   90.00
_cell.angle_beta   90.00
_cell.angle_gamma   90.00
#
_symmetry.space_group_name_H-M   'P 1'
#
loop_
_entity.id
_entity.type
_entity.pdbx_description
1 polymer ?
#
loop_
_entity_poly.entity_id
_entity_poly.type
_entity_poly.pdbx_seq_one_letter_code
_entity_poly.pdbx_strand_id
1 'polypeptide(L)'
;MFRPIALLLFKLWGWKVIDHRPTPMGQCIYVVAPHTSNWDFLVGVCARSIGRLKNTKYLAKKQLFVWPIGWLFRALGGYPVDRGKNTNITDQVVGYFRTIPDFSIGITPEGTRKQVRAWKTGFWRIAKGADVPLILTSFDYGRKEVTFREPFR
;
A
#
# COMPACT_ATOMS: atom_id res chain seq x y z
N MET A 1 -10.35 4.97 10.83
CA MET A 1 -10.60 6.18 11.59
C MET A 1 -11.17 7.32 10.74
N PHE A 2 -10.75 7.51 9.52
CA PHE A 2 -11.25 8.57 8.60
C PHE A 2 -12.32 8.09 7.60
N ARG A 3 -12.94 6.93 7.82
CA ARG A 3 -13.84 6.30 6.85
C ARG A 3 -15.02 7.20 6.40
N PRO A 4 -15.73 7.93 7.29
CA PRO A 4 -16.81 8.83 6.85
C PRO A 4 -16.30 9.93 5.91
N ILE A 5 -15.15 10.52 6.24
CA ILE A 5 -14.51 11.56 5.43
C ILE A 5 -14.05 10.97 4.09
N ALA A 6 -13.43 9.80 4.09
CA ALA A 6 -13.01 9.13 2.87
C ALA A 6 -14.20 8.80 1.95
N LEU A 7 -15.31 8.32 2.51
CA LEU A 7 -16.54 8.07 1.75
C LEU A 7 -17.13 9.36 1.16
N LEU A 8 -17.14 10.46 1.92
CA LEU A 8 -17.59 11.75 1.42
C LEU A 8 -16.70 12.26 0.28
N LEU A 9 -15.38 12.20 0.44
CA LEU A 9 -14.43 12.61 -0.58
C LEU A 9 -14.59 11.78 -1.85
N PHE A 10 -14.68 10.45 -1.74
CA PHE A 10 -14.90 9.56 -2.88
C PHE A 10 -16.22 9.85 -3.58
N LYS A 11 -17.29 10.10 -2.82
CA LYS A 11 -18.58 10.50 -3.39
C LYS A 11 -18.48 11.83 -4.16
N LEU A 12 -17.83 12.84 -3.59
CA LEU A 12 -17.66 14.16 -4.23
C LEU A 12 -16.78 14.08 -5.49
N TRP A 13 -15.75 13.24 -5.47
CA TRP A 13 -14.84 13.07 -6.62
C TRP A 13 -15.35 12.05 -7.65
N GLY A 14 -16.46 11.35 -7.33
CA GLY A 14 -17.04 10.30 -8.16
C GLY A 14 -16.24 9.01 -8.18
N TRP A 15 -15.38 8.77 -7.17
CA TRP A 15 -14.61 7.54 -7.01
C TRP A 15 -15.42 6.45 -6.31
N LYS A 16 -15.13 5.20 -6.66
CA LYS A 16 -15.69 4.02 -5.99
C LYS A 16 -14.62 2.97 -5.70
N VAL A 17 -14.89 2.13 -4.70
CA VAL A 17 -14.05 0.99 -4.35
C VAL A 17 -14.77 -0.29 -4.74
N ILE A 18 -14.10 -1.13 -5.50
CA ILE A 18 -14.53 -2.48 -5.86
C ILE A 18 -13.63 -3.46 -5.10
N ASP A 19 -14.22 -4.31 -4.29
CA ASP A 19 -13.48 -5.16 -3.37
C ASP A 19 -13.86 -6.63 -3.53
N HIS A 20 -12.96 -7.41 -4.11
CA HIS A 20 -13.10 -8.85 -4.34
C HIS A 20 -12.34 -9.69 -3.31
N ARG A 21 -11.79 -9.06 -2.27
CA ARG A 21 -11.04 -9.77 -1.23
C ARG A 21 -11.99 -10.54 -0.30
N PRO A 22 -11.59 -11.73 0.18
CA PRO A 22 -12.27 -12.35 1.31
C PRO A 22 -12.10 -11.50 2.58
N THR A 23 -13.13 -11.45 3.41
CA THR A 23 -13.09 -10.76 4.72
C THR A 23 -13.44 -11.75 5.83
N PRO A 24 -12.67 -11.79 6.94
CA PRO A 24 -11.48 -10.99 7.24
C PRO A 24 -10.26 -11.40 6.40
N MET A 25 -9.41 -10.42 6.07
CA MET A 25 -8.14 -10.66 5.39
C MET A 25 -6.99 -10.56 6.39
N GLY A 26 -6.14 -11.59 6.42
CA GLY A 26 -4.91 -11.59 7.21
C GLY A 26 -3.77 -10.79 6.58
N GLN A 27 -2.54 -11.14 6.91
CA GLN A 27 -1.35 -10.51 6.34
C GLN A 27 -1.29 -10.69 4.82
N CYS A 28 -0.97 -9.62 4.10
CA CYS A 28 -0.88 -9.63 2.63
C CYS A 28 -0.07 -8.43 2.10
N ILE A 29 0.26 -8.49 0.80
CA ILE A 29 0.88 -7.39 0.08
C ILE A 29 -0.07 -6.88 -1.00
N TYR A 30 -0.43 -5.61 -0.93
CA TYR A 30 -1.17 -4.91 -1.97
C TYR A 30 -0.20 -4.40 -3.03
N VAL A 31 -0.24 -4.97 -4.22
CA VAL A 31 0.56 -4.55 -5.38
C VAL A 31 -0.25 -3.51 -6.14
N VAL A 32 0.12 -2.25 -5.96
CA VAL A 32 -0.62 -1.09 -6.47
C VAL A 32 -0.03 -0.65 -7.80
N ALA A 33 -0.79 -0.75 -8.86
CA ALA A 33 -0.41 -0.29 -10.20
C ALA A 33 -1.66 0.14 -11.02
N PRO A 34 -1.54 1.11 -11.93
CA PRO A 34 -0.38 1.97 -12.16
C PRO A 34 -0.19 3.02 -11.05
N HIS A 35 1.07 3.47 -10.88
CA HIS A 35 1.42 4.59 -10.00
C HIS A 35 1.94 5.76 -10.82
N THR A 36 1.06 6.69 -11.13
CA THR A 36 1.32 7.74 -12.12
C THR A 36 1.33 9.15 -11.54
N SER A 37 0.77 9.35 -10.35
CA SER A 37 0.50 10.67 -9.78
C SER A 37 0.78 10.74 -8.27
N ASN A 38 0.97 11.96 -7.77
CA ASN A 38 0.95 12.25 -6.34
C ASN A 38 -0.45 12.03 -5.74
N TRP A 39 -1.50 12.17 -6.55
CA TRP A 39 -2.88 11.93 -6.15
C TRP A 39 -3.14 10.48 -5.77
N ASP A 40 -2.36 9.53 -6.30
CA ASP A 40 -2.46 8.10 -5.96
C ASP A 40 -2.29 7.86 -4.47
N PHE A 41 -1.47 8.68 -3.79
CA PHE A 41 -1.33 8.61 -2.34
C PHE A 41 -2.64 8.93 -1.64
N LEU A 42 -3.30 10.02 -2.02
CA LEU A 42 -4.56 10.45 -1.41
C LEU A 42 -5.69 9.47 -1.72
N VAL A 43 -5.80 9.03 -2.98
CA VAL A 43 -6.75 8.00 -3.40
C VAL A 43 -6.51 6.70 -2.63
N GLY A 44 -5.25 6.29 -2.49
CA GLY A 44 -4.86 5.10 -1.74
C GLY A 44 -5.21 5.17 -0.25
N VAL A 45 -4.97 6.32 0.41
CA VAL A 45 -5.35 6.54 1.82
C VAL A 45 -6.87 6.47 2.00
N CYS A 46 -7.64 7.09 1.10
CA CYS A 46 -9.09 7.01 1.12
C CYS A 46 -9.59 5.58 0.88
N ALA A 47 -9.08 4.89 -0.16
CA ALA A 47 -9.45 3.51 -0.48
C ALA A 47 -9.12 2.55 0.66
N ARG A 48 -7.93 2.71 1.29
CA ARG A 48 -7.52 1.98 2.50
C ARG A 48 -8.54 2.16 3.64
N SER A 49 -9.00 3.38 3.86
CA SER A 49 -9.97 3.71 4.91
C SER A 49 -11.35 3.12 4.60
N ILE A 50 -11.81 3.20 3.35
CA ILE A 50 -13.09 2.66 2.88
C ILE A 50 -13.08 1.13 2.96
N GLY A 51 -12.02 0.48 2.44
CA GLY A 51 -11.82 -0.97 2.46
C GLY A 51 -11.48 -1.55 3.84
N ARG A 52 -11.49 -0.73 4.91
CA ARG A 52 -11.17 -1.15 6.29
C ARG A 52 -9.80 -1.79 6.46
N LEU A 53 -8.82 -1.39 5.65
CA LEU A 53 -7.45 -1.90 5.66
C LEU A 53 -6.62 -1.25 6.78
N LYS A 54 -7.06 -1.36 8.03
CA LYS A 54 -6.47 -0.65 9.19
C LYS A 54 -4.97 -0.92 9.36
N ASN A 55 -4.55 -2.16 9.10
CA ASN A 55 -3.18 -2.62 9.33
C ASN A 55 -2.29 -2.53 8.09
N THR A 56 -2.82 -2.05 6.97
CA THR A 56 -2.02 -1.83 5.76
C THR A 56 -1.15 -0.59 5.90
N LYS A 57 0.13 -0.77 5.73
CA LYS A 57 1.16 0.26 5.78
C LYS A 57 1.68 0.58 4.38
N TYR A 58 2.34 1.72 4.22
CA TYR A 58 3.16 2.01 3.05
C TYR A 58 4.60 2.29 3.48
N LEU A 59 5.55 1.94 2.61
CA LEU A 59 6.96 2.08 2.93
C LEU A 59 7.45 3.48 2.54
N ALA A 60 7.96 4.22 3.49
CA ALA A 60 8.53 5.54 3.27
C ALA A 60 9.96 5.65 3.82
N LYS A 61 10.73 6.57 3.26
CA LYS A 61 12.12 6.80 3.71
C LYS A 61 12.14 7.16 5.19
N LYS A 62 13.05 6.57 5.97
CA LYS A 62 13.22 6.82 7.40
C LYS A 62 13.34 8.31 7.74
N GLN A 63 13.96 9.11 6.87
CA GLN A 63 14.14 10.55 7.03
C GLN A 63 12.82 11.34 7.09
N LEU A 64 11.72 10.80 6.57
CA LEU A 64 10.40 11.44 6.63
C LEU A 64 9.74 11.31 8.00
N PHE A 65 10.27 10.47 8.87
CA PHE A 65 9.68 10.20 10.19
C PHE A 65 10.31 11.02 11.34
N VAL A 66 10.97 12.14 10.99
CA VAL A 66 11.53 13.09 11.97
C VAL A 66 10.49 14.15 12.36
N TRP A 67 10.68 14.73 13.55
CA TRP A 67 9.87 15.85 14.04
C TRP A 67 10.04 17.08 13.11
N PRO A 68 8.97 17.90 12.84
CA PRO A 68 7.60 17.81 13.40
C PRO A 68 6.63 16.94 12.58
N ILE A 69 6.94 16.52 11.35
CA ILE A 69 5.98 15.87 10.44
C ILE A 69 5.96 14.34 10.53
N GLY A 70 6.89 13.73 11.22
CA GLY A 70 7.01 12.27 11.32
C GLY A 70 5.78 11.58 11.94
N TRP A 71 5.08 12.24 12.88
CA TRP A 71 3.86 11.72 13.47
C TRP A 71 2.72 11.62 12.43
N LEU A 72 2.62 12.59 11.51
CA LEU A 72 1.62 12.58 10.46
C LEU A 72 1.82 11.39 9.51
N PHE A 73 3.06 11.14 9.07
CA PHE A 73 3.35 9.96 8.24
C PHE A 73 3.00 8.65 8.93
N ARG A 74 3.27 8.51 10.23
CA ARG A 74 2.86 7.34 11.02
C ARG A 74 1.34 7.22 11.12
N ALA A 75 0.64 8.31 11.41
CA ALA A 75 -0.83 8.35 11.49
C ALA A 75 -1.49 7.95 10.17
N LEU A 76 -0.90 8.34 9.04
CA LEU A 76 -1.36 7.96 7.70
C LEU A 76 -0.97 6.52 7.31
N GLY A 77 -0.26 5.79 8.18
CA GLY A 77 0.12 4.40 7.96
C GLY A 77 1.49 4.21 7.32
N GLY A 78 2.33 5.23 7.32
CA GLY A 78 3.71 5.13 6.87
C GLY A 78 4.54 4.24 7.79
N TYR A 79 5.40 3.42 7.19
CA TYR A 79 6.37 2.59 7.90
C TYR A 79 7.79 2.93 7.41
N PRO A 80 8.71 3.26 8.34
CA PRO A 80 10.04 3.68 7.94
C PRO A 80 10.86 2.50 7.40
N VAL A 81 11.52 2.72 6.25
CA VAL A 81 12.52 1.79 5.74
C VAL A 81 13.84 2.53 5.51
N ASP A 82 14.91 1.87 5.86
CA ASP A 82 16.23 2.32 5.52
C ASP A 82 16.56 1.90 4.09
N ARG A 83 16.83 2.88 3.23
CA ARG A 83 17.19 2.68 1.82
C ARG A 83 18.68 2.94 1.59
N GLY A 84 19.49 2.81 2.62
CA GLY A 84 20.95 2.91 2.52
C GLY A 84 21.55 1.87 1.58
N LYS A 85 22.77 2.15 1.06
CA LYS A 85 23.42 1.29 0.06
C LYS A 85 23.63 -0.17 0.50
N ASN A 86 23.70 -0.43 1.80
CA ASN A 86 23.97 -1.75 2.37
C ASN A 86 22.75 -2.41 3.03
N THR A 87 21.55 -1.87 2.86
CA THR A 87 20.35 -2.40 3.53
C THR A 87 19.49 -3.18 2.54
N ASN A 88 19.22 -4.44 2.86
CA ASN A 88 18.28 -5.26 2.11
C ASN A 88 16.84 -4.95 2.57
N ILE A 89 16.14 -4.11 1.80
CA ILE A 89 14.76 -3.72 2.11
C ILE A 89 13.84 -4.95 2.14
N THR A 90 14.08 -5.95 1.31
CA THR A 90 13.29 -7.19 1.28
C THR A 90 13.35 -7.88 2.64
N ASP A 91 14.53 -8.07 3.19
CA ASP A 91 14.71 -8.75 4.49
C ASP A 91 14.12 -7.94 5.65
N GLN A 92 14.26 -6.62 5.62
CA GLN A 92 13.62 -5.75 6.61
C GLN A 92 12.10 -5.94 6.61
N VAL A 93 11.47 -5.95 5.44
CA VAL A 93 10.01 -6.06 5.32
C VAL A 93 9.53 -7.47 5.66
N VAL A 94 10.25 -8.51 5.29
CA VAL A 94 9.99 -9.90 5.74
C VAL A 94 10.05 -9.98 7.28
N GLY A 95 11.04 -9.31 7.90
CA GLY A 95 11.13 -9.20 9.35
C GLY A 95 9.88 -8.57 9.98
N TYR A 96 9.30 -7.54 9.35
CA TYR A 96 8.07 -6.92 9.85
C TYR A 96 6.87 -7.85 9.78
N PHE A 97 6.73 -8.63 8.72
CA PHE A 97 5.68 -9.66 8.63
C PHE A 97 5.79 -10.72 9.73
N ARG A 98 7.01 -11.06 10.14
CA ARG A 98 7.25 -12.05 11.21
C ARG A 98 7.02 -11.52 12.62
N THR A 99 7.24 -10.22 12.84
CA THR A 99 7.23 -9.63 14.18
C THR A 99 5.98 -8.84 14.50
N ILE A 100 5.24 -8.38 13.49
CA ILE A 100 4.07 -7.53 13.68
C ILE A 100 2.81 -8.31 13.28
N PRO A 101 1.91 -8.64 14.23
CA PRO A 101 0.64 -9.27 13.90
C PRO A 101 -0.19 -8.44 12.91
N ASP A 102 -0.91 -9.12 12.03
CA ASP A 102 -1.81 -8.50 11.03
C ASP A 102 -1.15 -7.45 10.11
N PHE A 103 0.19 -7.49 9.99
CA PHE A 103 0.92 -6.55 9.15
C PHE A 103 0.62 -6.77 7.67
N SER A 104 0.29 -5.70 6.97
CA SER A 104 0.13 -5.70 5.52
C SER A 104 0.76 -4.43 4.94
N ILE A 105 1.22 -4.49 3.70
CA ILE A 105 1.84 -3.33 3.03
C ILE A 105 1.27 -3.10 1.64
N GLY A 106 1.27 -1.82 1.23
CA GLY A 106 1.09 -1.42 -0.17
C GLY A 106 2.45 -1.15 -0.81
N ILE A 107 2.69 -1.76 -1.96
CA ILE A 107 3.91 -1.60 -2.75
C ILE A 107 3.54 -1.24 -4.18
N THR A 108 4.22 -0.21 -4.73
CA THR A 108 4.15 0.11 -6.16
C THR A 108 5.31 -0.61 -6.88
N PRO A 109 5.04 -1.61 -7.73
CA PRO A 109 6.07 -2.44 -8.33
C PRO A 109 6.93 -1.67 -9.35
N GLU A 110 6.40 -0.58 -9.87
CA GLU A 110 7.12 0.31 -10.78
C GLU A 110 8.28 1.03 -10.09
N GLY A 111 8.14 1.34 -8.80
CA GLY A 111 9.12 2.08 -8.00
C GLY A 111 9.37 3.50 -8.46
N THR A 112 8.57 4.00 -9.39
CA THR A 112 8.58 5.35 -9.97
C THR A 112 7.18 5.69 -10.47
N ARG A 113 6.94 6.96 -10.79
CA ARG A 113 5.70 7.44 -11.45
C ARG A 113 5.83 7.55 -12.97
N LYS A 114 7.01 7.24 -13.51
CA LYS A 114 7.23 7.17 -14.96
C LYS A 114 6.86 5.78 -15.46
N GLN A 115 6.41 5.71 -16.69
CA GLN A 115 6.17 4.44 -17.36
C GLN A 115 7.45 3.59 -17.35
N VAL A 116 7.34 2.34 -16.97
CA VAL A 116 8.45 1.37 -16.94
C VAL A 116 8.16 0.19 -17.85
N ARG A 117 9.21 -0.39 -18.42
CA ARG A 117 9.08 -1.59 -19.27
C ARG A 117 8.85 -2.87 -18.47
N ALA A 118 9.29 -2.91 -17.22
CA ALA A 118 9.16 -4.08 -16.35
C ALA A 118 9.01 -3.65 -14.89
N TRP A 119 8.26 -4.42 -14.13
CA TRP A 119 8.11 -4.25 -12.69
C TRP A 119 9.33 -4.77 -11.93
N LYS A 120 9.63 -4.10 -10.82
CA LYS A 120 10.64 -4.58 -9.86
C LYS A 120 10.07 -5.78 -9.09
N THR A 121 10.84 -6.85 -8.97
CA THR A 121 10.40 -8.11 -8.36
C THR A 121 10.46 -8.13 -6.82
N GLY A 122 10.78 -7.01 -6.19
CA GLY A 122 10.91 -6.93 -4.72
C GLY A 122 9.65 -7.36 -3.98
N PHE A 123 8.47 -6.98 -4.44
CA PHE A 123 7.20 -7.36 -3.83
C PHE A 123 7.01 -8.90 -3.81
N TRP A 124 7.37 -9.58 -4.89
CA TRP A 124 7.28 -11.03 -5.00
C TRP A 124 8.27 -11.74 -4.06
N ARG A 125 9.51 -11.24 -3.98
CA ARG A 125 10.50 -11.78 -3.03
C ARG A 125 10.05 -11.64 -1.59
N ILE A 126 9.44 -10.50 -1.23
CA ILE A 126 8.87 -10.28 0.11
C ILE A 126 7.72 -11.26 0.36
N ALA A 127 6.77 -11.40 -0.59
CA ALA A 127 5.66 -12.33 -0.46
C ALA A 127 6.13 -13.76 -0.20
N LYS A 128 7.11 -14.22 -0.99
CA LYS A 128 7.72 -15.54 -0.84
C LYS A 128 8.45 -15.73 0.49
N GLY A 129 9.24 -14.72 0.92
CA GLY A 129 10.00 -14.77 2.17
C GLY A 129 9.15 -14.68 3.43
N ALA A 130 7.97 -14.06 3.34
CA ALA A 130 7.01 -13.92 4.43
C ALA A 130 5.85 -14.94 4.37
N ASP A 131 5.75 -15.72 3.30
CA ASP A 131 4.65 -16.65 3.00
C ASP A 131 3.26 -15.98 3.06
N VAL A 132 3.13 -14.82 2.43
CA VAL A 132 1.89 -14.05 2.41
C VAL A 132 1.36 -13.88 0.99
N PRO A 133 0.02 -13.80 0.79
CA PRO A 133 -0.57 -13.61 -0.51
C PRO A 133 -0.35 -12.20 -1.05
N LEU A 134 -0.44 -12.08 -2.37
CA LEU A 134 -0.44 -10.85 -3.13
C LEU A 134 -1.87 -10.47 -3.50
N ILE A 135 -2.20 -9.19 -3.47
CA ILE A 135 -3.48 -8.63 -3.92
C ILE A 135 -3.18 -7.54 -4.95
N LEU A 136 -3.53 -7.79 -6.20
CA LEU A 136 -3.43 -6.76 -7.22
C LEU A 136 -4.44 -5.66 -6.93
N THR A 137 -3.95 -4.43 -6.91
CA THR A 137 -4.76 -3.24 -6.65
C THR A 137 -4.56 -2.25 -7.78
N SER A 138 -5.64 -1.89 -8.45
CA SER A 138 -5.58 -0.95 -9.57
C SER A 138 -6.28 0.36 -9.24
N PHE A 139 -5.70 1.48 -9.74
CA PHE A 139 -6.29 2.80 -9.73
C PHE A 139 -6.64 3.18 -11.17
N ASP A 140 -7.93 3.12 -11.50
CA ASP A 140 -8.45 3.50 -12.82
C ASP A 140 -9.01 4.92 -12.75
N TYR A 141 -8.25 5.88 -13.27
CA TYR A 141 -8.66 7.28 -13.29
C TYR A 141 -9.78 7.55 -14.31
N GLY A 142 -9.86 6.78 -15.38
CA GLY A 142 -10.90 6.92 -16.39
C GLY A 142 -12.27 6.53 -15.83
N ARG A 143 -12.34 5.42 -15.12
CA ARG A 143 -13.55 4.92 -14.46
C ARG A 143 -13.73 5.46 -13.04
N LYS A 144 -12.71 6.10 -12.50
CA LYS A 144 -12.62 6.54 -11.09
C LYS A 144 -12.87 5.39 -10.12
N GLU A 145 -12.15 4.29 -10.32
CA GLU A 145 -12.30 3.06 -9.55
C GLU A 145 -10.99 2.66 -8.88
N VAL A 146 -11.09 2.23 -7.63
CA VAL A 146 -10.05 1.46 -6.96
C VAL A 146 -10.54 0.03 -6.83
N THR A 147 -9.82 -0.91 -7.45
CA THR A 147 -10.19 -2.32 -7.42
C THR A 147 -9.17 -3.12 -6.64
N PHE A 148 -9.62 -3.82 -5.60
CA PHE A 148 -8.85 -4.86 -4.91
C PHE A 148 -9.25 -6.22 -5.49
N ARG A 149 -8.30 -6.92 -6.10
CA ARG A 149 -8.52 -8.26 -6.67
C ARG A 149 -8.48 -9.35 -5.60
N GLU A 150 -8.88 -10.55 -5.97
CA GLU A 150 -8.71 -11.74 -5.14
C GLU A 150 -7.21 -11.99 -4.82
N PRO A 151 -6.90 -12.53 -3.63
CA PRO A 151 -5.54 -12.87 -3.27
C PRO A 151 -5.03 -14.07 -4.10
N PHE A 152 -3.74 -14.03 -4.44
CA PHE A 152 -3.05 -15.13 -5.10
C PHE A 152 -1.64 -15.32 -4.50
N ARG A 153 -1.02 -16.50 -4.71
CA ARG A 153 0.34 -16.86 -4.26
C ARG A 153 1.26 -17.20 -5.43
#